data_4a4028eb4a6c271ed26571347750d086
#
_entry.id   4a4028eb4a6c271ed26571347750d086
#
_cell.length_a   1.000
_cell.length_b   1.000
_cell.length_c   1.000
_cell.angle_alpha   90.00
_cell.angle_beta   90.00
_cell.angle_gamma   90.00
#
_symmetry.space_group_name_H-M   'P 1'
#
loop_
_entity.id
_entity.type
_entity.pdbx_description
1 polymer ?
#
loop_
_entity_poly.entity_id
_entity_poly.type
_entity_poly.pdbx_seq_one_letter_code
_entity_poly.pdbx_strand_id
1 'polypeptide(L)'
;MTLPGSGKTFEQFRYDEYECRQYAYEQVGGVTAQQSSRASGLESAAVGAGLGAIAGTAIGGGSGAAIGAGTGLAAGGLVGSGTASTSAYINQQRYDISYIQCMYAKGHRVPISGRITADQPASNPSGTRILNPPPNFTPPSPPPGNPPPPPPR
;
A
#
# COMPACT_ATOMS: atom_id res chain seq x y z
N MET A 1 10.29 11.75 -5.10
CA MET A 1 10.44 13.13 -4.58
C MET A 1 9.39 14.01 -5.20
N THR A 2 8.63 14.75 -4.42
CA THR A 2 7.66 15.75 -4.88
C THR A 2 8.36 17.11 -5.03
N LEU A 3 7.87 17.91 -5.98
CA LEU A 3 8.39 19.24 -6.26
C LEU A 3 7.31 20.30 -6.02
N PRO A 4 7.69 21.53 -5.63
CA PRO A 4 6.73 22.62 -5.51
C PRO A 4 5.94 22.82 -6.81
N GLY A 5 4.64 23.08 -6.68
CA GLY A 5 3.80 23.45 -7.80
C GLY A 5 4.10 24.85 -8.33
N SER A 6 3.63 25.15 -9.54
CA SER A 6 3.78 26.49 -10.14
C SER A 6 3.10 27.54 -9.27
N GLY A 7 3.84 28.57 -8.87
CA GLY A 7 3.33 29.66 -8.03
C GLY A 7 3.30 29.40 -6.53
N LYS A 8 3.79 28.25 -6.06
CA LYS A 8 3.93 27.95 -4.63
C LYS A 8 5.32 28.27 -4.11
N THR A 9 5.38 28.88 -2.93
CA THR A 9 6.64 29.14 -2.25
C THR A 9 7.19 27.86 -1.61
N PHE A 10 8.48 27.83 -1.33
CA PHE A 10 9.09 26.66 -0.65
C PHE A 10 8.55 26.46 0.77
N GLU A 11 8.18 27.54 1.46
CA GLU A 11 7.56 27.46 2.80
C GLU A 11 6.18 26.79 2.73
N GLN A 12 5.36 27.20 1.77
CA GLN A 12 4.06 26.55 1.53
C GLN A 12 4.24 25.06 1.18
N PHE A 13 5.24 24.73 0.36
CA PHE A 13 5.54 23.34 0.06
C PHE A 13 5.89 22.53 1.31
N ARG A 14 6.72 23.05 2.21
CA ARG A 14 7.08 22.36 3.46
C ARG A 14 5.88 22.18 4.38
N TYR A 15 5.02 23.17 4.47
CA TYR A 15 3.79 23.07 5.26
C TYR A 15 2.85 22.01 4.68
N ASP A 16 2.59 22.07 3.39
CA ASP A 16 1.76 21.11 2.68
C ASP A 16 2.35 19.68 2.77
N GLU A 17 3.66 19.55 2.69
CA GLU A 17 4.36 18.28 2.87
C GLU A 17 4.14 17.69 4.26
N TYR A 18 4.23 18.50 5.30
CA TYR A 18 3.99 18.06 6.68
C TYR A 18 2.56 17.56 6.87
N GLU A 19 1.56 18.31 6.42
CA GLU A 19 0.15 17.91 6.50
C GLU A 19 -0.11 16.62 5.70
N CYS A 20 0.44 16.50 4.50
CA CYS A 20 0.25 15.31 3.68
C CYS A 20 0.94 14.08 4.25
N ARG A 21 2.06 14.23 4.95
CA ARG A 21 2.68 13.13 5.69
C ARG A 21 1.82 12.67 6.86
N GLN A 22 1.22 13.60 7.62
CA GLN A 22 0.30 13.25 8.69
C GLN A 22 -0.93 12.53 8.15
N TYR A 23 -1.55 13.08 7.13
CA TYR A 23 -2.68 12.44 6.45
C TYR A 23 -2.34 11.01 5.98
N ALA A 24 -1.22 10.83 5.31
CA ALA A 24 -0.79 9.51 4.85
C ALA A 24 -0.54 8.53 6.00
N TYR A 25 0.02 9.02 7.12
CA TYR A 25 0.22 8.22 8.32
C TYR A 25 -1.10 7.75 8.96
N GLU A 26 -2.09 8.62 9.01
CA GLU A 26 -3.43 8.27 9.49
C GLU A 26 -4.12 7.24 8.60
N GLN A 27 -3.94 7.36 7.26
CA GLN A 27 -4.51 6.41 6.30
C GLN A 27 -3.98 4.97 6.44
N VAL A 28 -2.78 4.82 6.98
CA VAL A 28 -2.21 3.50 7.29
C VAL A 28 -2.47 3.05 8.74
N GLY A 29 -3.40 3.73 9.42
CA GLY A 29 -3.80 3.40 10.79
C GLY A 29 -2.80 3.85 11.85
N GLY A 30 -1.94 4.83 11.57
CA GLY A 30 -0.95 5.35 12.49
C GLY A 30 0.18 4.36 12.83
N VAL A 31 0.39 3.36 11.98
CA VAL A 31 1.45 2.36 12.16
C VAL A 31 2.50 2.47 11.07
N THR A 32 3.76 2.35 11.45
CA THR A 32 4.86 2.32 10.47
C THR A 32 4.93 0.96 9.77
N ALA A 33 5.54 0.93 8.58
CA ALA A 33 5.78 -0.32 7.86
C ALA A 33 6.54 -1.35 8.71
N GLN A 34 7.47 -0.91 9.56
CA GLN A 34 8.19 -1.79 10.49
C GLN A 34 7.30 -2.34 11.61
N GLN A 35 6.38 -1.54 12.14
CA GLN A 35 5.42 -2.02 13.15
C GLN A 35 4.47 -3.04 12.57
N SER A 36 3.92 -2.79 11.36
CA SER A 36 3.09 -3.75 10.63
C SER A 36 3.82 -5.06 10.39
N SER A 37 5.07 -4.99 9.98
CA SER A 37 5.94 -6.15 9.74
C SER A 37 6.15 -6.98 11.01
N ARG A 38 6.47 -6.32 12.12
CA ARG A 38 6.69 -7.00 13.41
C ARG A 38 5.41 -7.64 13.93
N ALA A 39 4.28 -6.95 13.86
CA ALA A 39 3.01 -7.48 14.30
C ALA A 39 2.65 -8.75 13.51
N SER A 40 2.70 -8.71 12.19
CA SER A 40 2.39 -9.86 11.33
C SER A 40 3.36 -11.04 11.55
N GLY A 41 4.63 -10.77 11.78
CA GLY A 41 5.63 -11.79 12.07
C GLY A 41 5.37 -12.48 13.41
N LEU A 42 5.07 -11.72 14.46
CA LEU A 42 4.76 -12.25 15.78
C LEU A 42 3.47 -13.05 15.80
N GLU A 43 2.42 -12.58 15.13
CA GLU A 43 1.15 -13.30 15.02
C GLU A 43 1.35 -14.66 14.33
N SER A 44 2.09 -14.71 13.23
CA SER A 44 2.39 -15.94 12.51
C SER A 44 3.21 -16.93 13.35
N ALA A 45 4.20 -16.43 14.09
CA ALA A 45 5.01 -17.26 15.00
C ALA A 45 4.18 -17.81 16.16
N ALA A 46 3.31 -16.97 16.76
CA ALA A 46 2.44 -17.39 17.85
C ALA A 46 1.43 -18.47 17.42
N VAL A 47 0.82 -18.31 16.24
CA VAL A 47 -0.08 -19.32 15.67
C VAL A 47 0.67 -20.63 15.39
N GLY A 48 1.86 -20.57 14.80
CA GLY A 48 2.71 -21.73 14.54
C GLY A 48 3.09 -22.46 15.82
N ALA A 49 3.48 -21.73 16.87
CA ALA A 49 3.82 -22.31 18.17
C ALA A 49 2.60 -22.97 18.84
N GLY A 50 1.44 -22.32 18.80
CA GLY A 50 0.21 -22.86 19.37
C GLY A 50 -0.24 -24.17 18.69
N LEU A 51 -0.29 -24.18 17.39
CA LEU A 51 -0.64 -25.36 16.60
C LEU A 51 0.38 -26.49 16.79
N GLY A 52 1.67 -26.16 16.80
CA GLY A 52 2.75 -27.10 17.03
C GLY A 52 2.69 -27.72 18.43
N ALA A 53 2.36 -26.92 19.48
CA ALA A 53 2.18 -27.42 20.83
C ALA A 53 1.01 -28.40 20.93
N ILE A 54 -0.13 -28.08 20.33
CA ILE A 54 -1.33 -28.95 20.33
C ILE A 54 -1.03 -30.28 19.62
N ALA A 55 -0.42 -30.25 18.44
CA ALA A 55 -0.04 -31.44 17.71
C ALA A 55 1.01 -32.27 18.48
N GLY A 56 1.98 -31.58 19.10
CA GLY A 56 3.02 -32.22 19.90
C GLY A 56 2.51 -32.92 21.15
N THR A 57 1.49 -32.34 21.85
CA THR A 57 0.88 -32.98 23.01
C THR A 57 0.17 -34.26 22.66
N ALA A 58 -0.45 -34.35 21.51
CA ALA A 58 -1.16 -35.55 21.05
C ALA A 58 -0.22 -36.74 20.82
N ILE A 59 1.07 -36.52 20.51
CA ILE A 59 2.04 -37.56 20.18
C ILE A 59 2.95 -37.92 21.37
N GLY A 60 3.38 -36.89 22.13
CA GLY A 60 4.44 -37.05 23.15
C GLY A 60 4.11 -36.40 24.51
N GLY A 61 2.86 -36.03 24.76
CA GLY A 61 2.48 -35.38 26.00
C GLY A 61 3.20 -34.04 26.21
N GLY A 62 3.59 -33.75 27.45
CA GLY A 62 4.24 -32.46 27.79
C GLY A 62 5.57 -32.24 27.08
N SER A 63 6.40 -33.27 26.90
CA SER A 63 7.65 -33.18 26.16
C SER A 63 7.41 -32.94 24.66
N GLY A 64 6.40 -33.60 24.11
CA GLY A 64 5.99 -33.40 22.72
C GLY A 64 5.48 -31.95 22.46
N ALA A 65 4.75 -31.38 23.44
CA ALA A 65 4.31 -29.99 23.36
C ALA A 65 5.48 -29.01 23.24
N ALA A 66 6.51 -29.20 24.04
CA ALA A 66 7.69 -28.30 24.00
C ALA A 66 8.44 -28.39 22.68
N ILE A 67 8.65 -29.61 22.16
CA ILE A 67 9.27 -29.80 20.84
C ILE A 67 8.37 -29.26 19.72
N GLY A 68 7.07 -29.54 19.77
CA GLY A 68 6.11 -29.10 18.80
C GLY A 68 5.98 -27.56 18.76
N ALA A 69 5.99 -26.91 19.93
CA ALA A 69 6.01 -25.45 20.02
C ALA A 69 7.29 -24.85 19.39
N GLY A 70 8.45 -25.46 19.69
CA GLY A 70 9.73 -25.00 19.14
C GLY A 70 9.78 -25.14 17.61
N THR A 71 9.38 -26.27 17.06
CA THR A 71 9.34 -26.47 15.61
C THR A 71 8.28 -25.62 14.93
N GLY A 72 7.12 -25.40 15.61
CA GLY A 72 6.05 -24.52 15.17
C GLY A 72 6.48 -23.06 15.14
N LEU A 73 7.27 -22.61 16.14
CA LEU A 73 7.88 -21.27 16.14
C LEU A 73 8.83 -21.10 14.96
N ALA A 74 9.70 -22.07 14.69
CA ALA A 74 10.62 -22.00 13.58
C ALA A 74 9.91 -21.96 12.23
N ALA A 75 8.95 -22.87 12.02
CA ALA A 75 8.14 -22.90 10.80
C ALA A 75 7.28 -21.63 10.64
N GLY A 76 6.58 -21.23 11.71
CA GLY A 76 5.76 -20.01 11.74
C GLY A 76 6.60 -18.75 11.53
N GLY A 77 7.83 -18.71 12.05
CA GLY A 77 8.78 -17.63 11.84
C GLY A 77 9.25 -17.51 10.38
N LEU A 78 9.50 -18.61 9.71
CA LEU A 78 9.87 -18.61 8.29
C LEU A 78 8.72 -18.15 7.39
N VAL A 79 7.52 -18.67 7.62
CA VAL A 79 6.30 -18.21 6.91
C VAL A 79 6.00 -16.77 7.29
N GLY A 80 6.13 -16.40 8.57
CA GLY A 80 5.92 -15.05 9.09
C GLY A 80 6.86 -14.02 8.49
N SER A 81 8.07 -14.38 8.10
CA SER A 81 9.00 -13.44 7.44
C SER A 81 8.48 -13.00 6.06
N GLY A 82 7.86 -13.90 5.31
CA GLY A 82 7.22 -13.57 4.04
C GLY A 82 5.99 -12.66 4.21
N THR A 83 5.12 -12.99 5.17
CA THR A 83 3.94 -12.16 5.54
C THR A 83 4.35 -10.81 6.08
N ALA A 84 5.37 -10.74 6.90
CA ALA A 84 5.92 -9.50 7.45
C ALA A 84 6.43 -8.57 6.35
N SER A 85 7.18 -9.10 5.39
CA SER A 85 7.67 -8.32 4.24
C SER A 85 6.53 -7.79 3.39
N THR A 86 5.53 -8.64 3.12
CA THR A 86 4.35 -8.28 2.33
C THR A 86 3.53 -7.20 3.05
N SER A 87 3.32 -7.34 4.36
CA SER A 87 2.58 -6.35 5.17
C SER A 87 3.28 -5.00 5.19
N ALA A 88 4.61 -5.00 5.35
CA ALA A 88 5.42 -3.78 5.30
C ALA A 88 5.34 -3.10 3.93
N TYR A 89 5.42 -3.89 2.86
CA TYR A 89 5.33 -3.38 1.48
C TYR A 89 3.96 -2.77 1.19
N ILE A 90 2.86 -3.45 1.55
CA ILE A 90 1.49 -2.96 1.35
C ILE A 90 1.26 -1.68 2.17
N ASN A 91 1.73 -1.65 3.41
CA ASN A 91 1.60 -0.48 4.28
C ASN A 91 2.36 0.72 3.68
N GLN A 92 3.61 0.50 3.25
CA GLN A 92 4.40 1.53 2.60
C GLN A 92 3.74 2.03 1.31
N GLN A 93 3.23 1.12 0.48
CA GLN A 93 2.55 1.47 -0.76
C GLN A 93 1.30 2.32 -0.50
N ARG A 94 0.50 1.98 0.51
CA ARG A 94 -0.67 2.78 0.91
C ARG A 94 -0.28 4.17 1.40
N TYR A 95 0.76 4.24 2.21
CA TYR A 95 1.31 5.52 2.67
C TYR A 95 1.74 6.39 1.48
N ASP A 96 2.54 5.84 0.58
CA ASP A 96 3.06 6.57 -0.58
C ASP A 96 1.95 7.06 -1.51
N ILE A 97 0.94 6.22 -1.76
CA ILE A 97 -0.23 6.61 -2.57
C ILE A 97 -1.01 7.74 -1.90
N SER A 98 -1.30 7.64 -0.60
CA SER A 98 -2.04 8.66 0.14
C SER A 98 -1.27 9.98 0.19
N TYR A 99 0.04 9.92 0.39
CA TYR A 99 0.92 11.09 0.36
C TYR A 99 0.92 11.78 -1.02
N ILE A 100 1.07 10.99 -2.09
CA ILE A 100 1.07 11.49 -3.47
C ILE A 100 -0.27 12.13 -3.81
N GLN A 101 -1.39 11.50 -3.46
CA GLN A 101 -2.73 12.04 -3.69
C GLN A 101 -2.93 13.38 -2.97
N CYS A 102 -2.51 13.47 -1.71
CA CYS A 102 -2.61 14.69 -0.94
C CYS A 102 -1.76 15.83 -1.57
N MET A 103 -0.50 15.54 -1.91
CA MET A 103 0.39 16.53 -2.54
C MET A 103 -0.15 16.99 -3.91
N TYR A 104 -0.70 16.07 -4.69
CA TYR A 104 -1.34 16.39 -5.96
C TYR A 104 -2.57 17.28 -5.77
N ALA A 105 -3.44 16.95 -4.81
CA ALA A 105 -4.62 17.75 -4.48
C ALA A 105 -4.26 19.18 -4.03
N LYS A 106 -3.11 19.36 -3.40
CA LYS A 106 -2.56 20.68 -3.04
C LYS A 106 -1.84 21.38 -4.21
N GLY A 107 -1.83 20.80 -5.40
CA GLY A 107 -1.27 21.40 -6.61
C GLY A 107 0.25 21.27 -6.73
N HIS A 108 0.86 20.33 -6.02
CA HIS A 108 2.28 20.01 -6.17
C HIS A 108 2.54 19.05 -7.32
N ARG A 109 3.77 19.07 -7.85
CA ARG A 109 4.19 18.17 -8.91
C ARG A 109 4.65 16.85 -8.30
N VAL A 110 4.02 15.75 -8.69
CA VAL A 110 4.37 14.42 -8.24
C VAL A 110 4.91 13.59 -9.40
N PRO A 111 5.99 12.83 -9.20
CA PRO A 111 6.50 11.95 -10.23
C PRO A 111 5.55 10.75 -10.40
N ILE A 112 5.02 10.55 -11.58
CA ILE A 112 4.25 9.37 -11.93
C ILE A 112 5.20 8.45 -12.72
N SER A 113 5.43 7.24 -12.23
CA SER A 113 6.27 6.23 -12.90
C SER A 113 7.68 6.72 -13.29
N GLY A 114 8.33 7.48 -12.40
CA GLY A 114 9.69 8.01 -12.62
C GLY A 114 9.78 9.17 -13.60
N ARG A 115 8.66 9.64 -14.14
CA ARG A 115 8.58 10.85 -14.96
C ARG A 115 7.98 11.98 -14.14
N ILE A 116 8.65 13.12 -14.14
CA ILE A 116 8.08 14.36 -13.60
C ILE A 116 7.10 14.87 -14.67
N THR A 117 5.81 14.87 -14.37
CA THR A 117 4.86 15.60 -15.21
C THR A 117 5.09 17.10 -14.99
N ALA A 118 6.00 17.67 -15.78
CA ALA A 118 5.96 19.10 -16.02
C ALA A 118 4.69 19.38 -16.84
N ASP A 119 4.06 20.55 -16.63
CA ASP A 119 2.98 21.05 -17.47
C ASP A 119 3.47 21.10 -18.94
N GLN A 120 3.40 19.96 -19.61
CA GLN A 120 3.67 19.89 -21.03
C GLN A 120 2.30 19.94 -21.71
N PRO A 121 2.01 20.97 -22.49
CA PRO A 121 0.86 20.90 -23.39
C PRO A 121 1.00 19.61 -24.18
N ALA A 122 -0.07 18.86 -24.28
CA ALA A 122 -0.13 17.51 -24.82
C ALA A 122 0.58 17.39 -26.19
N SER A 123 1.90 17.21 -26.16
CA SER A 123 2.68 16.77 -27.29
C SER A 123 2.76 15.25 -27.20
N ASN A 124 2.03 14.63 -28.08
CA ASN A 124 1.85 13.22 -28.38
C ASN A 124 3.06 12.35 -27.97
N PRO A 125 2.98 11.48 -26.95
CA PRO A 125 4.02 10.50 -26.72
C PRO A 125 3.80 9.34 -27.70
N SER A 126 4.52 9.39 -28.81
CA SER A 126 4.76 8.21 -29.64
C SER A 126 5.40 7.12 -28.78
N GLY A 127 4.61 6.18 -28.29
CA GLY A 127 5.15 5.04 -27.56
C GLY A 127 4.23 4.35 -26.56
N THR A 128 3.06 4.86 -26.26
CA THR A 128 2.09 4.08 -25.50
C THR A 128 1.45 3.09 -26.46
N ARG A 129 1.88 1.83 -26.37
CA ARG A 129 1.16 0.72 -26.98
C ARG A 129 -0.24 0.73 -26.38
N ILE A 130 -1.18 1.38 -27.08
CA ILE A 130 -2.60 1.22 -26.81
C ILE A 130 -2.84 -0.27 -27.06
N LEU A 131 -3.02 -1.03 -25.98
CA LEU A 131 -3.55 -2.38 -26.09
C LEU A 131 -4.94 -2.19 -26.68
N ASN A 132 -5.05 -2.34 -27.98
CA ASN A 132 -6.35 -2.42 -28.61
C ASN A 132 -7.13 -3.53 -27.88
N PRO A 133 -8.33 -3.25 -27.39
CA PRO A 133 -9.15 -4.30 -26.81
C PRO A 133 -9.32 -5.42 -27.83
N PRO A 134 -9.42 -6.68 -27.40
CA PRO A 134 -9.60 -7.78 -28.31
C PRO A 134 -10.79 -7.50 -29.24
N PRO A 135 -10.79 -7.99 -30.49
CA PRO A 135 -11.75 -7.61 -31.52
C PRO A 135 -13.23 -7.88 -31.18
N ASN A 136 -13.47 -8.58 -30.07
CA ASN A 136 -14.82 -8.91 -29.57
C ASN A 136 -15.13 -8.25 -28.21
N PHE A 137 -14.39 -7.20 -27.80
CA PHE A 137 -14.70 -6.48 -26.58
C PHE A 137 -15.87 -5.53 -26.81
N THR A 138 -17.03 -5.92 -26.33
CA THR A 138 -18.20 -5.04 -26.22
C THR A 138 -18.18 -4.39 -24.85
N PRO A 139 -17.95 -3.07 -24.74
CA PRO A 139 -18.02 -2.40 -23.44
C PRO A 139 -19.42 -2.56 -22.84
N PRO A 140 -19.54 -2.73 -21.51
CA PRO A 140 -20.84 -2.77 -20.87
C PRO A 140 -21.60 -1.47 -21.17
N SER A 141 -22.90 -1.60 -21.46
CA SER A 141 -23.77 -0.44 -21.68
C SER A 141 -23.77 0.45 -20.43
N PRO A 142 -23.71 1.77 -20.60
CA PRO A 142 -23.78 2.68 -19.47
C PRO A 142 -25.08 2.47 -18.69
N PRO A 143 -25.06 2.61 -17.35
CA PRO A 143 -26.25 2.47 -16.53
C PRO A 143 -27.32 3.46 -16.99
N PRO A 144 -28.61 3.06 -17.01
CA PRO A 144 -29.70 3.97 -17.35
C PRO A 144 -29.82 5.05 -16.26
N GLY A 145 -29.52 6.27 -16.62
CA GLY A 145 -29.62 7.43 -15.73
C GLY A 145 -29.08 8.67 -16.42
N ASN A 146 -29.77 9.79 -16.26
CA ASN A 146 -29.25 11.06 -16.70
C ASN A 146 -28.05 11.46 -15.82
N PRO A 147 -26.96 11.99 -16.39
CA PRO A 147 -25.86 12.53 -15.60
C PRO A 147 -26.35 13.64 -14.67
N PRO A 148 -25.78 13.78 -13.45
CA PRO A 148 -26.14 14.85 -12.55
C PRO A 148 -25.88 16.22 -13.21
N PRO A 149 -26.71 17.24 -12.94
CA PRO A 149 -26.49 18.56 -13.51
C PRO A 149 -25.15 19.13 -13.03
N PRO A 150 -24.44 19.92 -13.87
CA PRO A 150 -23.19 20.54 -13.48
C PRO A 150 -23.40 21.48 -12.30
N PRO A 151 -22.40 21.64 -11.40
CA PRO A 151 -22.48 22.54 -10.27
C PRO A 151 -22.69 24.01 -10.76
N PRO A 152 -23.42 24.84 -10.02
CA PRO A 152 -23.61 26.25 -10.37
C PRO A 152 -22.26 26.97 -10.38
N ARG A 153 -22.07 27.85 -11.36
CA ARG A 153 -20.87 28.70 -11.51
C ARG A 153 -20.87 29.82 -10.48
#